data_a5869f6d4ee5200c1fad8cecdb691e5f
#
_entry.id   a5869f6d4ee5200c1fad8cecdb691e5f
#
_cell.length_a   1.000
_cell.length_b   1.000
_cell.length_c   1.000
_cell.angle_alpha   90.00
_cell.angle_beta   90.00
_cell.angle_gamma   90.00
#
_symmetry.space_group_name_H-M   'P 1'
#
loop_
_entity.id
_entity.type
_entity.pdbx_description
1 polymer ?
#
loop_
_entity_poly.entity_id
_entity_poly.type
_entity_poly.pdbx_seq_one_letter_code
_entity_poly.pdbx_strand_id
1 'polypeptide(L)'
;YYDSGSYQLVFQTAEFLCITQPDLTLKPVLAESWAPNEDGSVWTFKLRKGVKFHNGEDFKADDVVATFDRLADPNGASNALSVFKGLLSKGGTRKVDDHTVAFHLDAPNGSFPYSVSIDNYNAVILPASYKGDYEKTFEGTGPFRLETYTPKVGATFIRNTDYWGEKALPDRLEFKFYGDVQPRILALQAGEVDILDAVPLDVSQVVLNSPDITVLRVASTAHRQLHMRCDTGPFTDKRVRQALALCIDRSKLVDGLCRGMAATGNDSPFAPAFPATDKTVPQRVQDIAKAKQLLEAAGLASGFDITLTTLRYSDIPGYAQLFQNFAKEIGARISLNIEDQDKYYGKAVFGQSDWLDSPLGITDYAHRSVPNVFLKSPLVSDGPWNAAHFKSPAYDGMVTSYLKALDVGAQRAAASDIQKLLLDETPVIFSYFPDLLVPVRKNVSGLPPIAAGLLLDRVSLS
;
A
#
# COMPACT_ATOMS: atom_id res chain seq x y z
N TYR A 1 -2.88 -0.91 -15.59
CA TYR A 1 -2.63 0.48 -15.17
C TYR A 1 -1.30 0.54 -14.45
N TYR A 2 -0.54 1.64 -14.62
CA TYR A 2 0.86 1.72 -14.16
C TYR A 2 1.09 2.85 -13.16
N ASP A 3 0.17 3.81 -13.05
CA ASP A 3 0.33 5.00 -12.23
C ASP A 3 -0.97 5.40 -11.50
N SER A 4 -0.82 6.26 -10.49
CA SER A 4 -1.95 6.70 -9.67
C SER A 4 -3.01 7.48 -10.46
N GLY A 5 -2.61 8.26 -11.46
CA GLY A 5 -3.54 9.00 -12.29
C GLY A 5 -4.48 8.08 -13.07
N SER A 6 -3.93 7.02 -13.68
CA SER A 6 -4.70 6.07 -14.48
C SER A 6 -5.79 5.36 -13.67
N TYR A 7 -5.47 4.82 -12.49
CA TYR A 7 -6.50 4.09 -11.73
C TYR A 7 -7.55 5.02 -11.11
N GLN A 8 -7.24 6.29 -10.82
CA GLN A 8 -8.25 7.25 -10.37
C GLN A 8 -9.36 7.46 -11.40
N LEU A 9 -9.04 7.44 -12.69
CA LEU A 9 -10.05 7.52 -13.75
C LEU A 9 -10.91 6.26 -13.82
N VAL A 10 -10.26 5.10 -13.73
CA VAL A 10 -10.92 3.78 -13.79
C VAL A 10 -11.94 3.62 -12.68
N PHE A 11 -11.63 4.07 -11.47
CA PHE A 11 -12.51 3.95 -10.30
C PHE A 11 -13.82 4.75 -10.43
N GLN A 12 -13.91 5.67 -11.39
CA GLN A 12 -15.16 6.39 -11.66
C GLN A 12 -16.10 5.59 -12.56
N THR A 13 -15.56 4.69 -13.38
CA THR A 13 -16.32 3.99 -14.43
C THR A 13 -16.46 2.49 -14.20
N ALA A 14 -15.52 1.86 -13.47
CA ALA A 14 -15.51 0.42 -13.26
C ALA A 14 -15.45 0.10 -11.75
N GLU A 15 -16.05 -1.01 -11.37
CA GLU A 15 -16.19 -1.41 -9.99
C GLU A 15 -15.50 -2.75 -9.71
N PHE A 16 -15.33 -3.03 -8.43
CA PHE A 16 -14.71 -4.24 -7.87
C PHE A 16 -15.77 -5.18 -7.29
N LEU A 17 -15.38 -6.39 -6.97
CA LEU A 17 -16.24 -7.29 -6.18
C LEU A 17 -16.52 -6.70 -4.79
N CYS A 18 -15.52 -6.10 -4.16
CA CYS A 18 -15.62 -5.41 -2.88
C CYS A 18 -14.59 -4.28 -2.81
N ILE A 19 -14.77 -3.34 -1.88
CA ILE A 19 -13.84 -2.22 -1.63
C ILE A 19 -13.44 -2.16 -0.17
N THR A 20 -12.27 -1.60 0.11
CA THR A 20 -11.82 -1.32 1.47
C THR A 20 -12.48 -0.05 2.01
N GLN A 21 -12.81 -0.08 3.29
CA GLN A 21 -13.30 1.05 4.07
C GLN A 21 -12.13 1.78 4.75
N PRO A 22 -12.36 2.95 5.37
CA PRO A 22 -11.30 3.68 6.09
C PRO A 22 -10.63 2.89 7.22
N ASP A 23 -11.33 1.92 7.81
CA ASP A 23 -10.82 1.01 8.85
C ASP A 23 -10.16 -0.25 8.28
N LEU A 24 -9.96 -0.29 6.97
CA LEU A 24 -9.40 -1.39 6.18
C LEU A 24 -10.24 -2.67 6.20
N THR A 25 -11.49 -2.64 6.65
CA THR A 25 -12.45 -3.73 6.44
C THR A 25 -13.02 -3.69 5.02
N LEU A 26 -13.59 -4.79 4.56
CA LEU A 26 -14.16 -4.90 3.21
C LEU A 26 -15.67 -4.62 3.22
N LYS A 27 -16.11 -3.82 2.25
CA LYS A 27 -17.52 -3.53 1.96
C LYS A 27 -17.93 -4.20 0.64
N PRO A 28 -19.09 -4.89 0.58
CA PRO A 28 -19.68 -5.41 -0.64
C PRO A 28 -19.93 -4.33 -1.70
N VAL A 29 -19.65 -4.67 -3.00
CA VAL A 29 -20.00 -3.85 -4.18
C VAL A 29 -20.67 -4.75 -5.21
N LEU A 30 -19.94 -5.29 -6.21
CA LEU A 30 -20.48 -6.23 -7.20
C LEU A 30 -20.70 -7.63 -6.60
N ALA A 31 -19.98 -7.99 -5.54
CA ALA A 31 -20.33 -9.13 -4.71
C ALA A 31 -21.21 -8.68 -3.53
N GLU A 32 -22.24 -9.45 -3.20
CA GLU A 32 -23.11 -9.23 -2.02
C GLU A 32 -22.52 -9.88 -0.76
N SER A 33 -21.80 -11.00 -0.93
CA SER A 33 -21.14 -11.72 0.14
C SER A 33 -20.05 -12.65 -0.39
N TRP A 34 -19.18 -13.11 0.50
CA TRP A 34 -18.16 -14.11 0.22
C TRP A 34 -17.86 -14.94 1.46
N ALA A 35 -17.43 -16.17 1.24
CA ALA A 35 -17.01 -17.07 2.31
C ALA A 35 -15.92 -18.04 1.82
N PRO A 36 -14.95 -18.40 2.69
CA PRO A 36 -14.00 -19.46 2.40
C PRO A 36 -14.61 -20.84 2.65
N ASN A 37 -13.95 -21.86 2.08
CA ASN A 37 -14.08 -23.21 2.58
C ASN A 37 -13.28 -23.36 3.91
N GLU A 38 -13.24 -24.55 4.48
CA GLU A 38 -12.67 -24.84 5.79
C GLU A 38 -11.19 -24.39 5.94
N ASP A 39 -10.38 -24.55 4.89
CA ASP A 39 -8.94 -24.24 4.91
C ASP A 39 -8.55 -22.93 4.20
N GLY A 40 -9.51 -22.21 3.61
CA GLY A 40 -9.24 -20.98 2.88
C GLY A 40 -8.59 -21.17 1.50
N SER A 41 -8.63 -22.38 0.95
CA SER A 41 -8.13 -22.68 -0.40
C SER A 41 -9.17 -22.42 -1.49
N VAL A 42 -10.44 -22.29 -1.14
CA VAL A 42 -11.54 -21.95 -2.05
C VAL A 42 -12.39 -20.85 -1.44
N TRP A 43 -12.61 -19.78 -2.21
CA TRP A 43 -13.48 -18.67 -1.82
C TRP A 43 -14.67 -18.58 -2.76
N THR A 44 -15.87 -18.60 -2.22
CA THR A 44 -17.12 -18.48 -2.98
C THR A 44 -17.70 -17.08 -2.80
N PHE A 45 -17.98 -16.39 -3.92
CA PHE A 45 -18.58 -15.07 -3.96
C PHE A 45 -19.98 -15.14 -4.56
N LYS A 46 -20.96 -14.51 -3.89
CA LYS A 46 -22.30 -14.29 -4.40
C LYS A 46 -22.36 -12.92 -5.08
N LEU A 47 -22.73 -12.89 -6.34
CA LEU A 47 -22.71 -11.70 -7.17
C LEU A 47 -24.08 -11.00 -7.16
N ARG A 48 -24.04 -9.67 -7.22
CA ARG A 48 -25.23 -8.82 -7.29
C ARG A 48 -26.00 -9.06 -8.60
N LYS A 49 -27.31 -9.09 -8.51
CA LYS A 49 -28.21 -9.21 -9.65
C LYS A 49 -28.67 -7.85 -10.17
N GLY A 50 -29.03 -7.77 -11.44
CA GLY A 50 -29.60 -6.55 -12.04
C GLY A 50 -28.60 -5.44 -12.31
N VAL A 51 -27.30 -5.69 -12.19
CA VAL A 51 -26.24 -4.76 -12.57
C VAL A 51 -26.00 -4.84 -14.08
N LYS A 52 -25.81 -3.69 -14.72
CA LYS A 52 -25.47 -3.56 -16.14
C LYS A 52 -24.15 -2.84 -16.34
N PHE A 53 -23.40 -3.30 -17.32
CA PHE A 53 -22.28 -2.52 -17.86
C PHE A 53 -22.76 -1.30 -18.65
N HIS A 54 -21.87 -0.37 -18.90
CA HIS A 54 -22.17 0.85 -19.67
C HIS A 54 -22.62 0.54 -21.09
N ASN A 55 -22.18 -0.56 -21.70
CA ASN A 55 -22.60 -1.04 -23.02
C ASN A 55 -23.99 -1.72 -23.01
N GLY A 56 -24.62 -1.87 -21.82
CA GLY A 56 -25.94 -2.47 -21.65
C GLY A 56 -25.96 -3.97 -21.38
N GLU A 57 -24.81 -4.65 -21.44
CA GLU A 57 -24.71 -6.08 -21.07
C GLU A 57 -24.99 -6.29 -19.58
N ASP A 58 -25.62 -7.42 -19.23
CA ASP A 58 -25.85 -7.79 -17.83
C ASP A 58 -24.55 -8.33 -17.21
N PHE A 59 -24.25 -7.87 -16.00
CA PHE A 59 -23.13 -8.40 -15.20
C PHE A 59 -23.45 -9.80 -14.69
N LYS A 60 -22.53 -10.75 -14.92
CA LYS A 60 -22.66 -12.17 -14.55
C LYS A 60 -21.33 -12.77 -14.12
N ALA A 61 -21.37 -14.02 -13.67
CA ALA A 61 -20.21 -14.79 -13.27
C ALA A 61 -19.17 -14.96 -14.38
N ASP A 62 -19.60 -15.00 -15.65
CA ASP A 62 -18.70 -15.12 -16.81
C ASP A 62 -17.76 -13.90 -16.92
N ASP A 63 -18.20 -12.70 -16.52
CA ASP A 63 -17.41 -11.48 -16.54
C ASP A 63 -16.30 -11.53 -15.48
N VAL A 64 -16.62 -12.06 -14.31
CA VAL A 64 -15.65 -12.28 -13.24
C VAL A 64 -14.60 -13.32 -13.66
N VAL A 65 -15.03 -14.46 -14.21
CA VAL A 65 -14.12 -15.49 -14.73
C VAL A 65 -13.20 -14.91 -15.80
N ALA A 66 -13.75 -14.24 -16.80
CA ALA A 66 -12.97 -13.64 -17.89
C ALA A 66 -11.98 -12.59 -17.39
N THR A 67 -12.40 -11.78 -16.39
CA THR A 67 -11.52 -10.77 -15.79
C THR A 67 -10.33 -11.41 -15.09
N PHE A 68 -10.56 -12.35 -14.17
CA PHE A 68 -9.46 -12.93 -13.39
C PHE A 68 -8.60 -13.90 -14.19
N ASP A 69 -9.15 -14.60 -15.18
CA ASP A 69 -8.35 -15.40 -16.12
C ASP A 69 -7.38 -14.54 -16.93
N ARG A 70 -7.80 -13.34 -17.35
CA ARG A 70 -6.94 -12.37 -18.00
C ARG A 70 -5.86 -11.82 -17.08
N LEU A 71 -6.21 -11.49 -15.82
CA LEU A 71 -5.27 -10.90 -14.85
C LEU A 71 -4.24 -11.91 -14.34
N ALA A 72 -4.62 -13.18 -14.24
CA ALA A 72 -3.75 -14.27 -13.77
C ALA A 72 -3.03 -15.03 -14.92
N ASP A 73 -3.19 -14.59 -16.19
CA ASP A 73 -2.54 -15.23 -17.33
C ASP A 73 -1.02 -14.96 -17.32
N PRO A 74 -0.16 -15.98 -17.14
CA PRO A 74 1.28 -15.80 -17.13
C PRO A 74 1.85 -15.30 -18.47
N ASN A 75 1.10 -15.46 -19.57
CA ASN A 75 1.46 -14.95 -20.90
C ASN A 75 0.86 -13.56 -21.18
N GLY A 76 0.04 -13.02 -20.24
CA GLY A 76 -0.54 -11.71 -20.32
C GLY A 76 0.44 -10.62 -19.85
N ALA A 77 0.18 -9.36 -20.27
CA ALA A 77 0.97 -8.20 -19.83
C ALA A 77 0.37 -7.49 -18.61
N SER A 78 -0.36 -8.21 -17.75
CA SER A 78 -1.01 -7.60 -16.60
C SER A 78 -0.07 -7.40 -15.42
N ASN A 79 -0.03 -6.19 -14.85
CA ASN A 79 0.68 -5.90 -13.59
C ASN A 79 0.08 -6.66 -12.40
N ALA A 80 -1.20 -7.05 -12.47
CA ALA A 80 -1.85 -7.86 -11.44
C ALA A 80 -1.24 -9.26 -11.31
N LEU A 81 -0.49 -9.73 -12.30
CA LEU A 81 0.17 -11.03 -12.22
C LEU A 81 1.11 -11.12 -11.01
N SER A 82 1.74 -10.03 -10.60
CA SER A 82 2.58 -9.98 -9.41
C SER A 82 1.79 -10.25 -8.11
N VAL A 83 0.51 -9.86 -8.07
CA VAL A 83 -0.39 -10.12 -6.93
C VAL A 83 -0.85 -11.57 -6.92
N PHE A 84 -1.13 -12.13 -8.10
CA PHE A 84 -1.72 -13.47 -8.22
C PHE A 84 -0.69 -14.61 -8.28
N LYS A 85 0.59 -14.32 -8.56
CA LYS A 85 1.63 -15.35 -8.64
C LYS A 85 1.73 -16.16 -7.33
N GLY A 86 1.45 -17.49 -7.43
CA GLY A 86 1.42 -18.40 -6.28
C GLY A 86 0.21 -18.20 -5.35
N LEU A 87 -0.81 -17.46 -5.79
CA LEU A 87 -2.06 -17.25 -5.09
C LEU A 87 -3.26 -17.71 -5.94
N LEU A 88 -3.34 -17.28 -7.19
CA LEU A 88 -4.41 -17.62 -8.11
C LEU A 88 -3.84 -17.80 -9.52
N SER A 89 -3.95 -19.00 -10.06
CA SER A 89 -3.59 -19.32 -11.44
C SER A 89 -4.77 -19.13 -12.39
N LYS A 90 -4.48 -18.89 -13.68
CA LYS A 90 -5.50 -18.90 -14.74
C LYS A 90 -6.29 -20.19 -14.72
N GLY A 91 -7.64 -20.10 -14.82
CA GLY A 91 -8.57 -21.24 -14.68
C GLY A 91 -8.93 -21.56 -13.22
N GLY A 92 -8.32 -20.87 -12.24
CA GLY A 92 -8.68 -20.99 -10.82
C GLY A 92 -10.02 -20.32 -10.50
N THR A 93 -10.44 -19.33 -11.28
CA THR A 93 -11.77 -18.70 -11.15
C THR A 93 -12.79 -19.49 -11.91
N ARG A 94 -13.83 -19.96 -11.23
CA ARG A 94 -14.83 -20.86 -11.83
C ARG A 94 -16.25 -20.38 -11.59
N LYS A 95 -17.04 -20.40 -12.64
CA LYS A 95 -18.49 -20.18 -12.56
C LYS A 95 -19.15 -21.36 -11.85
N VAL A 96 -19.98 -21.07 -10.85
CA VAL A 96 -20.86 -22.04 -10.18
C VAL A 96 -22.26 -21.95 -10.76
N ASP A 97 -22.78 -20.72 -10.86
CA ASP A 97 -24.00 -20.35 -11.55
C ASP A 97 -23.87 -18.91 -12.08
N ASP A 98 -24.92 -18.33 -12.69
CA ASP A 98 -24.86 -16.99 -13.29
C ASP A 98 -24.51 -15.87 -12.28
N HIS A 99 -24.72 -16.09 -10.99
CA HIS A 99 -24.46 -15.12 -9.92
C HIS A 99 -23.62 -15.70 -8.78
N THR A 100 -22.83 -16.73 -9.05
CA THR A 100 -21.93 -17.32 -8.07
C THR A 100 -20.63 -17.73 -8.75
N VAL A 101 -19.50 -17.29 -8.19
CA VAL A 101 -18.16 -17.71 -8.62
C VAL A 101 -17.40 -18.33 -7.46
N ALA A 102 -16.51 -19.27 -7.76
CA ALA A 102 -15.57 -19.84 -6.83
C ALA A 102 -14.14 -19.60 -7.31
N PHE A 103 -13.29 -19.10 -6.42
CA PHE A 103 -11.85 -18.94 -6.63
C PHE A 103 -11.13 -20.09 -5.96
N HIS A 104 -10.49 -20.94 -6.75
CA HIS A 104 -9.64 -22.04 -6.29
C HIS A 104 -8.20 -21.53 -6.25
N LEU A 105 -7.67 -21.36 -5.05
CA LEU A 105 -6.36 -20.78 -4.83
C LEU A 105 -5.24 -21.81 -4.96
N ASP A 106 -4.05 -21.37 -5.35
CA ASP A 106 -2.85 -22.20 -5.41
C ASP A 106 -2.36 -22.58 -3.99
N ALA A 107 -2.68 -21.74 -3.00
CA ALA A 107 -2.41 -21.98 -1.59
C ALA A 107 -3.48 -21.29 -0.71
N PRO A 108 -3.81 -21.85 0.48
CA PRO A 108 -4.74 -21.23 1.43
C PRO A 108 -4.37 -19.80 1.77
N ASN A 109 -5.35 -18.88 1.74
CA ASN A 109 -5.16 -17.47 2.06
C ASN A 109 -6.41 -16.83 2.66
N GLY A 110 -6.33 -16.45 3.95
CA GLY A 110 -7.45 -15.82 4.68
C GLY A 110 -7.74 -14.38 4.25
N SER A 111 -6.81 -13.73 3.55
CA SER A 111 -6.97 -12.35 3.07
C SER A 111 -7.26 -12.28 1.57
N PHE A 112 -7.59 -13.39 0.91
CA PHE A 112 -7.84 -13.42 -0.53
C PHE A 112 -8.85 -12.36 -1.02
N PRO A 113 -9.96 -12.05 -0.31
CA PRO A 113 -10.91 -11.03 -0.75
C PRO A 113 -10.27 -9.65 -1.03
N TYR A 114 -9.18 -9.30 -0.35
CA TYR A 114 -8.44 -8.07 -0.66
C TYR A 114 -7.76 -8.10 -2.03
N SER A 115 -7.35 -9.27 -2.51
CA SER A 115 -6.71 -9.43 -3.83
C SER A 115 -7.68 -9.21 -5.00
N VAL A 116 -9.00 -9.30 -4.75
CA VAL A 116 -10.08 -9.07 -5.73
C VAL A 116 -10.87 -7.81 -5.40
N SER A 117 -10.33 -6.93 -4.57
CA SER A 117 -10.87 -5.64 -4.16
C SER A 117 -10.12 -4.47 -4.79
N ILE A 118 -10.51 -3.25 -4.42
CA ILE A 118 -9.80 -2.00 -4.77
C ILE A 118 -8.32 -1.99 -4.33
N ASP A 119 -7.92 -2.80 -3.35
CA ASP A 119 -6.51 -2.94 -2.94
C ASP A 119 -5.61 -3.47 -4.07
N ASN A 120 -6.18 -4.24 -4.97
CA ASN A 120 -5.62 -4.57 -6.26
C ASN A 120 -6.31 -3.75 -7.35
N TYR A 121 -5.81 -2.55 -7.60
CA TYR A 121 -6.40 -1.57 -8.54
C TYR A 121 -6.62 -2.10 -9.97
N ASN A 122 -6.04 -3.25 -10.34
CA ASN A 122 -6.31 -3.92 -11.62
C ASN A 122 -7.53 -4.85 -11.57
N ALA A 123 -8.09 -5.15 -10.39
CA ALA A 123 -9.16 -6.13 -10.21
C ALA A 123 -10.56 -5.58 -10.51
N VAL A 124 -10.68 -4.47 -11.24
CA VAL A 124 -11.96 -3.97 -11.75
C VAL A 124 -12.60 -5.00 -12.68
N ILE A 125 -13.90 -5.20 -12.53
CA ILE A 125 -14.63 -6.16 -13.34
C ILE A 125 -15.00 -5.53 -14.69
N LEU A 126 -14.63 -6.21 -15.76
CA LEU A 126 -14.94 -5.85 -17.13
C LEU A 126 -15.82 -6.92 -17.78
N PRO A 127 -16.65 -6.57 -18.78
CA PRO A 127 -17.50 -7.55 -19.45
C PRO A 127 -16.66 -8.65 -20.14
N ALA A 128 -17.17 -9.85 -20.20
CA ALA A 128 -16.50 -10.96 -20.89
C ALA A 128 -16.24 -10.68 -22.39
N SER A 129 -17.06 -9.81 -22.97
CA SER A 129 -16.90 -9.28 -24.33
C SER A 129 -15.72 -8.33 -24.53
N TYR A 130 -15.06 -7.86 -23.44
CA TYR A 130 -13.95 -6.93 -23.50
C TYR A 130 -12.76 -7.47 -24.32
N LYS A 131 -12.27 -6.68 -25.30
CA LYS A 131 -11.22 -7.07 -26.25
C LYS A 131 -9.91 -6.30 -26.11
N GLY A 132 -9.78 -5.44 -25.10
CA GLY A 132 -8.66 -4.49 -24.96
C GLY A 132 -9.10 -3.07 -25.24
N ASP A 133 -8.12 -2.15 -25.35
CA ASP A 133 -8.37 -0.73 -25.63
C ASP A 133 -9.27 -0.01 -24.62
N TYR A 134 -9.02 -0.23 -23.32
CA TYR A 134 -9.82 0.35 -22.24
C TYR A 134 -9.97 1.87 -22.36
N GLU A 135 -8.90 2.57 -22.76
CA GLU A 135 -8.87 4.04 -22.91
C GLU A 135 -9.89 4.59 -23.93
N LYS A 136 -10.42 3.74 -24.81
CA LYS A 136 -11.42 4.20 -25.82
C LYS A 136 -12.82 4.26 -25.23
N THR A 137 -13.15 3.42 -24.26
CA THR A 137 -14.52 3.25 -23.77
C THR A 137 -14.67 3.52 -22.29
N PHE A 138 -13.62 3.30 -21.48
CA PHE A 138 -13.70 3.23 -20.02
C PHE A 138 -14.89 2.41 -19.55
N GLU A 139 -15.04 1.22 -20.16
CA GLU A 139 -16.16 0.31 -19.93
C GLU A 139 -16.18 -0.18 -18.47
N GLY A 140 -17.36 -0.26 -17.90
CA GLY A 140 -17.54 -0.73 -16.52
C GLY A 140 -19.00 -0.65 -16.08
N THR A 141 -19.21 -0.86 -14.80
CA THR A 141 -20.53 -0.84 -14.14
C THR A 141 -20.75 0.41 -13.29
N GLY A 142 -19.77 1.32 -13.26
CA GLY A 142 -19.65 2.39 -12.27
C GLY A 142 -20.62 3.57 -12.42
N PRO A 143 -20.58 4.51 -11.45
CA PRO A 143 -21.50 5.62 -11.33
C PRO A 143 -21.31 6.73 -12.38
N PHE A 144 -20.22 6.71 -13.14
CA PHE A 144 -19.93 7.66 -14.20
C PHE A 144 -19.60 6.96 -15.50
N ARG A 145 -19.83 7.66 -16.63
CA ARG A 145 -19.48 7.24 -17.99
C ARG A 145 -18.51 8.23 -18.61
N LEU A 146 -17.58 7.74 -19.42
CA LEU A 146 -16.66 8.61 -20.16
C LEU A 146 -17.43 9.52 -21.13
N GLU A 147 -17.11 10.81 -21.11
CA GLU A 147 -17.54 11.78 -22.14
C GLU A 147 -16.37 12.10 -23.07
N THR A 148 -15.21 12.46 -22.52
CA THR A 148 -13.99 12.73 -23.29
C THR A 148 -12.75 12.23 -22.58
N TYR A 149 -11.78 11.74 -23.33
CA TYR A 149 -10.43 11.45 -22.85
C TYR A 149 -9.41 11.96 -23.85
N THR A 150 -8.51 12.80 -23.37
CA THR A 150 -7.37 13.30 -24.14
C THR A 150 -6.09 12.98 -23.39
N PRO A 151 -5.28 12.03 -23.92
CA PRO A 151 -4.02 11.63 -23.28
C PRO A 151 -3.14 12.83 -22.92
N LYS A 152 -2.57 12.81 -21.71
CA LYS A 152 -1.72 13.88 -21.14
C LYS A 152 -2.41 15.23 -20.90
N VAL A 153 -3.67 15.39 -21.20
CA VAL A 153 -4.45 16.63 -21.00
C VAL A 153 -5.47 16.44 -19.87
N GLY A 154 -6.40 15.49 -20.04
CA GLY A 154 -7.43 15.25 -19.04
C GLY A 154 -8.52 14.30 -19.53
N ALA A 155 -9.52 14.12 -18.67
CA ALA A 155 -10.71 13.32 -18.95
C ALA A 155 -11.94 13.99 -18.36
N THR A 156 -13.08 13.78 -19.01
CA THR A 156 -14.38 14.20 -18.52
C THR A 156 -15.31 13.02 -18.44
N PHE A 157 -16.02 12.93 -17.34
CA PHE A 157 -17.04 11.90 -17.10
C PHE A 157 -18.36 12.54 -16.74
N ILE A 158 -19.46 11.93 -17.18
CA ILE A 158 -20.83 12.34 -16.85
C ILE A 158 -21.49 11.27 -15.99
N ARG A 159 -22.46 11.69 -15.16
CA ARG A 159 -23.23 10.79 -14.31
C ARG A 159 -23.88 9.68 -15.14
N ASN A 160 -23.74 8.44 -14.68
CA ASN A 160 -24.49 7.32 -15.21
C ASN A 160 -25.91 7.32 -14.62
N THR A 161 -26.90 7.73 -15.40
CA THR A 161 -28.32 7.79 -14.96
C THR A 161 -28.92 6.40 -14.73
N ASP A 162 -28.34 5.36 -15.34
CA ASP A 162 -28.79 3.97 -15.25
C ASP A 162 -27.98 3.15 -14.24
N TYR A 163 -27.20 3.84 -13.39
CA TYR A 163 -26.39 3.19 -12.37
C TYR A 163 -27.25 2.37 -11.41
N TRP A 164 -26.85 1.14 -11.15
CA TRP A 164 -27.57 0.17 -10.32
C TRP A 164 -27.64 0.54 -8.82
N GLY A 165 -26.66 1.35 -8.35
CA GLY A 165 -26.59 1.81 -6.97
C GLY A 165 -27.22 3.18 -6.76
N GLU A 166 -26.83 3.84 -5.69
CA GLU A 166 -27.23 5.21 -5.42
C GLU A 166 -26.60 6.17 -6.43
N LYS A 167 -27.41 6.97 -7.10
CA LYS A 167 -26.94 7.91 -8.15
C LYS A 167 -25.89 8.86 -7.61
N ALA A 168 -24.83 9.06 -8.37
CA ALA A 168 -23.78 10.02 -8.04
C ALA A 168 -24.36 11.42 -7.81
N LEU A 169 -23.78 12.18 -6.88
CA LEU A 169 -24.18 13.57 -6.62
C LEU A 169 -23.68 14.53 -7.72
N PRO A 170 -22.39 14.45 -8.17
CA PRO A 170 -21.93 15.28 -9.26
C PRO A 170 -22.59 14.88 -10.59
N ASP A 171 -22.96 15.87 -11.40
CA ASP A 171 -23.42 15.65 -12.78
C ASP A 171 -22.25 15.31 -13.71
N ARG A 172 -21.06 15.85 -13.38
CA ARG A 172 -19.89 15.83 -14.23
C ARG A 172 -18.61 15.84 -13.37
N LEU A 173 -17.60 15.09 -13.79
CA LEU A 173 -16.25 15.11 -13.24
C LEU A 173 -15.26 15.53 -14.33
N GLU A 174 -14.35 16.43 -13.99
CA GLU A 174 -13.24 16.83 -14.86
C GLU A 174 -11.91 16.49 -14.20
N PHE A 175 -11.10 15.69 -14.87
CA PHE A 175 -9.73 15.39 -14.47
C PHE A 175 -8.76 16.17 -15.33
N LYS A 176 -7.82 16.88 -14.69
CA LYS A 176 -6.71 17.60 -15.34
C LYS A 176 -5.39 16.91 -15.01
N PHE A 177 -4.56 16.68 -16.00
CA PHE A 177 -3.27 16.00 -15.81
C PHE A 177 -2.14 17.01 -15.75
N TYR A 178 -1.25 16.84 -14.78
CA TYR A 178 -0.08 17.68 -14.55
C TYR A 178 1.17 16.79 -14.43
N GLY A 179 2.28 17.22 -15.03
CA GLY A 179 3.55 16.48 -14.96
C GLY A 179 4.22 16.55 -13.60
N ASP A 180 3.96 17.62 -12.83
CA ASP A 180 4.64 17.91 -11.57
C ASP A 180 3.65 18.28 -10.44
N VAL A 181 4.12 18.18 -9.19
CA VAL A 181 3.30 18.48 -8.01
C VAL A 181 3.03 19.99 -7.86
N GLN A 182 3.97 20.86 -8.21
CA GLN A 182 3.81 22.31 -8.01
C GLN A 182 2.66 22.90 -8.85
N PRO A 183 2.56 22.63 -10.18
CA PRO A 183 1.39 23.06 -10.96
C PRO A 183 0.05 22.58 -10.41
N ARG A 184 -0.01 21.35 -9.85
CA ARG A 184 -1.23 20.83 -9.21
C ARG A 184 -1.64 21.67 -8.00
N ILE A 185 -0.68 21.99 -7.14
CA ILE A 185 -0.91 22.82 -5.96
C ILE A 185 -1.40 24.21 -6.37
N LEU A 186 -0.77 24.84 -7.36
CA LEU A 186 -1.18 26.16 -7.87
C LEU A 186 -2.59 26.12 -8.45
N ALA A 187 -2.96 25.09 -9.20
CA ALA A 187 -4.31 24.93 -9.76
C ALA A 187 -5.36 24.80 -8.64
N LEU A 188 -5.08 24.06 -7.56
CA LEU A 188 -5.96 23.98 -6.40
C LEU A 188 -6.12 25.33 -5.69
N GLN A 189 -5.02 26.07 -5.49
CA GLN A 189 -5.02 27.40 -4.87
C GLN A 189 -5.77 28.44 -5.71
N ALA A 190 -5.64 28.36 -7.04
CA ALA A 190 -6.34 29.23 -7.98
C ALA A 190 -7.84 28.87 -8.14
N GLY A 191 -8.27 27.70 -7.61
CA GLY A 191 -9.63 27.21 -7.77
C GLY A 191 -9.93 26.64 -9.17
N GLU A 192 -8.90 26.25 -9.90
CA GLU A 192 -9.04 25.57 -11.18
C GLU A 192 -9.36 24.09 -11.03
N VAL A 193 -9.05 23.52 -9.88
CA VAL A 193 -9.43 22.17 -9.43
C VAL A 193 -9.88 22.21 -7.97
N ASP A 194 -10.71 21.27 -7.57
CA ASP A 194 -11.30 21.21 -6.23
C ASP A 194 -10.63 20.20 -5.32
N ILE A 195 -10.00 19.18 -5.89
CA ILE A 195 -9.41 18.03 -5.18
C ILE A 195 -8.05 17.69 -5.83
N LEU A 196 -7.03 17.42 -5.01
CA LEU A 196 -5.84 16.70 -5.46
C LEU A 196 -5.88 15.26 -4.92
N ASP A 197 -5.39 14.31 -5.70
CA ASP A 197 -5.33 12.89 -5.32
C ASP A 197 -4.43 12.64 -4.10
N ALA A 198 -3.28 13.30 -4.07
CA ALA A 198 -2.37 13.32 -2.92
C ALA A 198 -1.30 14.40 -3.08
N VAL A 199 -0.69 14.80 -1.97
CA VAL A 199 0.54 15.61 -1.95
C VAL A 199 1.59 14.94 -1.06
N PRO A 200 2.88 14.96 -1.45
CA PRO A 200 3.97 14.49 -0.62
C PRO A 200 4.12 15.31 0.67
N LEU A 201 4.63 14.67 1.72
CA LEU A 201 4.82 15.29 3.05
C LEU A 201 5.72 16.52 3.02
N ASP A 202 6.81 16.48 2.24
CA ASP A 202 7.80 17.54 2.14
C ASP A 202 7.24 18.85 1.54
N VAL A 203 6.24 18.77 0.65
CA VAL A 203 5.58 19.94 0.04
C VAL A 203 4.22 20.26 0.65
N SER A 204 3.74 19.50 1.61
CA SER A 204 2.41 19.66 2.21
C SER A 204 2.18 21.03 2.88
N GLN A 205 3.24 21.69 3.36
CA GLN A 205 3.13 22.97 4.08
C GLN A 205 2.46 24.08 3.26
N VAL A 206 2.67 24.08 1.96
CA VAL A 206 2.08 25.09 1.05
C VAL A 206 0.56 25.00 1.06
N VAL A 207 0.01 23.77 1.07
CA VAL A 207 -1.43 23.56 1.11
C VAL A 207 -2.01 23.65 2.53
N LEU A 208 -1.26 23.20 3.55
CA LEU A 208 -1.66 23.30 4.96
C LEU A 208 -1.85 24.74 5.43
N ASN A 209 -1.07 25.68 4.89
CA ASN A 209 -1.15 27.11 5.24
C ASN A 209 -2.19 27.88 4.40
N SER A 210 -2.85 27.26 3.45
CA SER A 210 -3.86 27.92 2.60
C SER A 210 -5.19 28.08 3.34
N PRO A 211 -5.77 29.31 3.40
CA PRO A 211 -7.02 29.54 4.12
C PRO A 211 -8.21 28.87 3.47
N ASP A 212 -8.16 28.55 2.17
CA ASP A 212 -9.27 28.02 1.37
C ASP A 212 -9.16 26.51 1.13
N ILE A 213 -8.12 25.85 1.66
CA ILE A 213 -7.87 24.42 1.50
C ILE A 213 -8.02 23.71 2.85
N THR A 214 -8.61 22.54 2.82
CA THR A 214 -8.59 21.53 3.88
C THR A 214 -7.76 20.36 3.41
N VAL A 215 -6.87 19.83 4.25
CA VAL A 215 -6.12 18.62 3.95
C VAL A 215 -6.73 17.46 4.71
N LEU A 216 -7.36 16.55 3.99
CA LEU A 216 -7.86 15.30 4.56
C LEU A 216 -6.66 14.40 4.86
N ARG A 217 -6.57 13.94 6.10
CA ARG A 217 -5.57 12.99 6.54
C ARG A 217 -6.15 11.59 6.51
N VAL A 218 -5.60 10.74 5.68
CA VAL A 218 -6.05 9.35 5.54
C VAL A 218 -4.99 8.45 6.13
N ALA A 219 -5.35 7.71 7.19
CA ALA A 219 -4.45 6.73 7.79
C ALA A 219 -3.95 5.75 6.73
N SER A 220 -2.65 5.58 6.64
CA SER A 220 -2.02 4.76 5.62
C SER A 220 -1.12 3.70 6.26
N THR A 221 -0.87 2.64 5.51
CA THR A 221 0.09 1.58 5.85
C THR A 221 1.37 1.69 5.02
N ALA A 222 1.44 2.73 4.16
CA ALA A 222 2.69 3.11 3.51
C ALA A 222 3.76 3.38 4.58
N HIS A 223 5.00 3.02 4.31
CA HIS A 223 6.06 3.18 5.31
C HIS A 223 7.44 3.32 4.69
N ARG A 224 8.38 3.76 5.52
CA ARG A 224 9.79 3.79 5.21
C ARG A 224 10.46 2.67 5.99
N GLN A 225 10.91 1.63 5.27
CA GLN A 225 11.61 0.50 5.87
C GLN A 225 13.11 0.77 5.86
N LEU A 226 13.70 0.88 7.06
CA LEU A 226 15.14 0.87 7.20
C LEU A 226 15.58 -0.59 7.40
N HIS A 227 16.46 -1.10 6.53
CA HIS A 227 16.99 -2.45 6.62
C HIS A 227 18.46 -2.45 7.07
N MET A 228 18.86 -3.52 7.73
CA MET A 228 20.22 -3.81 8.16
C MET A 228 20.58 -5.23 7.71
N ARG A 229 21.62 -5.38 6.89
CA ARG A 229 22.01 -6.70 6.36
C ARG A 229 22.50 -7.64 7.46
N CYS A 230 21.70 -8.65 7.75
CA CYS A 230 21.97 -9.61 8.82
C CYS A 230 23.13 -10.58 8.54
N ASP A 231 23.64 -10.60 7.31
CA ASP A 231 24.68 -11.49 6.82
C ASP A 231 26.06 -10.84 6.66
N THR A 232 26.17 -9.53 6.93
CA THR A 232 27.43 -8.81 6.72
C THR A 232 27.69 -7.70 7.75
N GLY A 233 28.96 -7.35 7.93
CA GLY A 233 29.40 -6.23 8.77
C GLY A 233 28.94 -6.36 10.23
N PRO A 234 28.73 -5.21 10.91
CA PRO A 234 28.36 -5.21 12.32
C PRO A 234 26.94 -5.75 12.57
N PHE A 235 26.12 -5.82 11.53
CA PHE A 235 24.71 -6.21 11.63
C PHE A 235 24.48 -7.72 11.66
N THR A 236 25.54 -8.54 11.57
CA THR A 236 25.45 -9.98 11.87
C THR A 236 25.07 -10.22 13.33
N ASP A 237 25.42 -9.28 14.22
CA ASP A 237 25.03 -9.30 15.63
C ASP A 237 23.71 -8.52 15.83
N LYS A 238 22.66 -9.21 16.29
CA LYS A 238 21.38 -8.56 16.54
C LYS A 238 21.43 -7.46 17.60
N ARG A 239 22.40 -7.48 18.52
CA ARG A 239 22.59 -6.45 19.54
C ARG A 239 22.89 -5.09 18.91
N VAL A 240 23.65 -5.08 17.80
CA VAL A 240 23.93 -3.86 17.03
C VAL A 240 22.67 -3.33 16.35
N ARG A 241 21.87 -4.23 15.75
CA ARG A 241 20.60 -3.85 15.12
C ARG A 241 19.61 -3.30 16.15
N GLN A 242 19.50 -3.94 17.31
CA GLN A 242 18.68 -3.47 18.44
C GLN A 242 19.15 -2.11 18.97
N ALA A 243 20.48 -1.88 19.06
CA ALA A 243 21.02 -0.60 19.48
C ALA A 243 20.63 0.54 18.54
N LEU A 244 20.70 0.32 17.21
CA LEU A 244 20.24 1.30 16.23
C LEU A 244 18.72 1.55 16.31
N ALA A 245 17.92 0.53 16.59
CA ALA A 245 16.47 0.71 16.77
C ALA A 245 16.13 1.48 18.06
N LEU A 246 16.92 1.29 19.13
CA LEU A 246 16.76 1.96 20.42
C LEU A 246 17.27 3.41 20.40
N CYS A 247 18.14 3.81 19.47
CA CYS A 247 18.61 5.19 19.43
C CYS A 247 17.55 6.17 18.88
N ILE A 248 16.51 5.68 18.21
CA ILE A 248 15.52 6.51 17.53
C ILE A 248 14.47 7.03 18.50
N ASP A 249 14.34 8.36 18.58
CA ASP A 249 13.18 9.03 19.17
C ASP A 249 12.07 9.15 18.12
N ARG A 250 11.17 8.16 18.13
CA ARG A 250 10.09 8.07 17.13
C ARG A 250 9.08 9.20 17.23
N SER A 251 8.84 9.73 18.43
CA SER A 251 7.94 10.88 18.62
C SER A 251 8.53 12.13 17.99
N LYS A 252 9.81 12.45 18.28
CA LYS A 252 10.48 13.59 17.63
C LYS A 252 10.55 13.43 16.11
N LEU A 253 10.70 12.20 15.63
CA LEU A 253 10.71 11.93 14.19
C LEU A 253 9.32 12.20 13.58
N VAL A 254 8.24 11.69 14.18
CA VAL A 254 6.87 11.94 13.73
C VAL A 254 6.53 13.43 13.80
N ASP A 255 6.85 14.11 14.91
CA ASP A 255 6.53 15.53 15.07
C ASP A 255 7.38 16.42 14.16
N GLY A 256 8.68 16.15 14.05
CA GLY A 256 9.62 16.98 13.31
C GLY A 256 9.55 16.75 11.80
N LEU A 257 9.62 15.49 11.35
CA LEU A 257 9.63 15.14 9.94
C LEU A 257 8.22 15.10 9.34
N CYS A 258 7.28 14.45 10.04
CA CYS A 258 5.93 14.24 9.55
C CYS A 258 4.93 15.28 10.08
N ARG A 259 5.35 16.22 10.94
CA ARG A 259 4.48 17.25 11.55
C ARG A 259 3.25 16.68 12.25
N GLY A 260 3.42 15.54 12.90
CA GLY A 260 2.33 14.78 13.51
C GLY A 260 1.39 14.09 12.51
N MET A 261 1.71 14.07 11.21
CA MET A 261 0.90 13.45 10.16
C MET A 261 1.44 12.05 9.81
N ALA A 262 1.62 11.23 10.84
CA ALA A 262 2.04 9.84 10.71
C ALA A 262 1.65 9.06 11.97
N ALA A 263 1.44 7.77 11.85
CA ALA A 263 1.38 6.87 13.00
C ALA A 263 2.79 6.38 13.36
N THR A 264 3.07 6.21 14.65
CA THR A 264 4.34 5.66 15.13
C THR A 264 4.46 4.18 14.78
N GLY A 265 5.60 3.77 14.24
CA GLY A 265 5.94 2.39 13.96
C GLY A 265 6.55 1.66 15.16
N ASN A 266 6.52 0.34 15.13
CA ASN A 266 7.09 -0.55 16.18
C ASN A 266 7.90 -1.67 15.56
N ASP A 267 8.79 -1.34 14.63
CA ASP A 267 9.77 -2.21 13.96
C ASP A 267 9.17 -3.50 13.39
N SER A 268 7.94 -3.40 12.92
CA SER A 268 7.23 -4.45 12.19
C SER A 268 6.33 -3.85 11.14
N PRO A 269 5.96 -4.60 10.08
CA PRO A 269 5.06 -4.10 9.04
C PRO A 269 3.60 -3.99 9.50
N PHE A 270 3.28 -4.32 10.74
CA PHE A 270 1.93 -4.20 11.29
C PHE A 270 1.64 -2.75 11.67
N ALA A 271 1.20 -1.96 10.69
CA ALA A 271 0.74 -0.60 10.91
C ALA A 271 -0.42 -0.56 11.92
N PRO A 272 -0.53 0.49 12.75
CA PRO A 272 -1.66 0.64 13.69
C PRO A 272 -3.04 0.64 13.04
N ALA A 273 -3.11 0.92 11.73
CA ALA A 273 -4.34 0.91 10.95
C ALA A 273 -4.86 -0.50 10.65
N PHE A 274 -4.00 -1.53 10.60
CA PHE A 274 -4.46 -2.88 10.32
C PHE A 274 -5.30 -3.46 11.46
N PRO A 275 -6.48 -4.04 11.17
CA PRO A 275 -7.32 -4.70 12.18
C PRO A 275 -6.61 -5.86 12.90
N ALA A 276 -5.66 -6.52 12.21
CA ALA A 276 -4.89 -7.63 12.75
C ALA A 276 -3.67 -7.22 13.58
N THR A 277 -3.33 -5.93 13.68
CA THR A 277 -2.22 -5.48 14.52
C THR A 277 -2.52 -5.75 15.99
N ASP A 278 -1.62 -6.43 16.69
CA ASP A 278 -1.70 -6.58 18.13
C ASP A 278 -1.13 -5.33 18.81
N LYS A 279 -2.04 -4.48 19.30
CA LYS A 279 -1.70 -3.23 20.00
C LYS A 279 -1.25 -3.45 21.45
N THR A 280 -1.24 -4.69 21.95
CA THR A 280 -0.73 -5.02 23.30
C THR A 280 0.77 -5.29 23.31
N VAL A 281 1.39 -5.49 22.14
CA VAL A 281 2.84 -5.61 22.02
C VAL A 281 3.50 -4.28 22.42
N PRO A 282 4.41 -4.28 23.40
CA PRO A 282 5.00 -3.04 23.92
C PRO A 282 5.69 -2.22 22.84
N GLN A 283 5.42 -0.91 22.83
CA GLN A 283 6.07 0.03 21.92
C GLN A 283 7.56 0.16 22.28
N ARG A 284 8.45 -0.03 21.29
CA ARG A 284 9.87 0.29 21.48
C ARG A 284 10.04 1.80 21.60
N VAL A 285 10.60 2.23 22.71
CA VAL A 285 10.93 3.64 23.00
C VAL A 285 12.45 3.85 22.89
N GLN A 286 12.85 5.11 22.73
CA GLN A 286 14.28 5.46 22.78
C GLN A 286 14.90 5.10 24.13
N ASP A 287 16.06 4.42 24.07
CA ASP A 287 16.88 4.12 25.24
C ASP A 287 18.37 4.15 24.86
N ILE A 288 18.97 5.31 24.96
CA ILE A 288 20.39 5.55 24.60
C ILE A 288 21.32 4.77 25.51
N ALA A 289 20.99 4.64 26.80
CA ALA A 289 21.82 3.92 27.75
C ALA A 289 21.89 2.42 27.40
N LYS A 290 20.72 1.83 27.13
CA LYS A 290 20.63 0.43 26.71
C LYS A 290 21.29 0.21 25.35
N ALA A 291 21.11 1.12 24.39
CA ALA A 291 21.75 1.04 23.08
C ALA A 291 23.28 0.99 23.20
N LYS A 292 23.89 1.86 24.03
CA LYS A 292 25.33 1.85 24.31
C LYS A 292 25.80 0.54 24.95
N GLN A 293 25.04 0.02 25.93
CA GLN A 293 25.35 -1.27 26.56
C GLN A 293 25.34 -2.44 25.55
N LEU A 294 24.40 -2.42 24.61
CA LEU A 294 24.34 -3.44 23.57
C LEU A 294 25.55 -3.36 22.60
N LEU A 295 25.96 -2.14 22.21
CA LEU A 295 27.15 -1.94 21.39
C LEU A 295 28.43 -2.37 22.14
N GLU A 296 28.58 -2.03 23.41
CA GLU A 296 29.69 -2.49 24.26
C GLU A 296 29.72 -4.02 24.34
N ALA A 297 28.60 -4.67 24.61
CA ALA A 297 28.48 -6.12 24.64
C ALA A 297 28.78 -6.79 23.28
N ALA A 298 28.55 -6.06 22.17
CA ALA A 298 28.93 -6.49 20.83
C ALA A 298 30.38 -6.17 20.43
N GLY A 299 31.19 -5.62 21.36
CA GLY A 299 32.59 -5.25 21.10
C GLY A 299 32.78 -3.95 20.33
N LEU A 300 31.73 -3.09 20.26
CA LEU A 300 31.70 -1.84 19.51
C LEU A 300 31.57 -0.60 20.43
N ALA A 301 32.16 -0.65 21.63
CA ALA A 301 32.17 0.46 22.60
C ALA A 301 32.73 1.77 22.02
N SER A 302 33.69 1.70 21.08
CA SER A 302 34.28 2.85 20.37
C SER A 302 33.44 3.35 19.19
N GLY A 303 32.29 2.71 18.96
CA GLY A 303 31.45 2.95 17.79
C GLY A 303 31.94 2.26 16.51
N PHE A 304 31.28 2.56 15.40
CA PHE A 304 31.61 2.00 14.08
C PHE A 304 31.21 2.96 12.96
N ASP A 305 31.81 2.77 11.79
CA ASP A 305 31.52 3.54 10.58
C ASP A 305 30.69 2.68 9.63
N ILE A 306 29.67 3.26 8.99
CA ILE A 306 28.81 2.60 8.01
C ILE A 306 28.21 3.61 7.02
N THR A 307 28.01 3.19 5.77
CA THR A 307 27.25 3.97 4.79
C THR A 307 25.80 3.54 4.77
N LEU A 308 24.89 4.52 4.86
CA LEU A 308 23.46 4.35 4.60
C LEU A 308 23.19 4.78 3.16
N THR A 309 22.74 3.85 2.33
CA THR A 309 22.35 4.10 0.94
C THR A 309 20.84 4.17 0.83
N THR A 310 20.34 5.20 0.17
CA THR A 310 18.89 5.41 0.01
C THR A 310 18.56 6.24 -1.23
N LEU A 311 17.26 6.33 -1.55
CA LEU A 311 16.79 7.09 -2.71
C LEU A 311 16.39 8.52 -2.34
N ARG A 312 16.48 9.40 -3.34
CA ARG A 312 15.95 10.78 -3.29
C ARG A 312 14.45 10.76 -3.59
N TYR A 313 13.64 10.52 -2.57
CA TYR A 313 12.20 10.49 -2.71
C TYR A 313 11.52 11.02 -1.45
N SER A 314 10.61 12.02 -1.59
CA SER A 314 9.78 12.59 -0.53
C SER A 314 10.58 12.87 0.77
N ASP A 315 10.11 12.33 1.89
CA ASP A 315 10.64 12.51 3.25
C ASP A 315 11.91 11.66 3.56
N ILE A 316 12.30 10.74 2.68
CA ILE A 316 13.39 9.78 2.94
C ILE A 316 14.75 10.45 3.22
N PRO A 317 15.20 11.46 2.44
CA PRO A 317 16.47 12.15 2.74
C PRO A 317 16.46 12.80 4.14
N GLY A 318 15.33 13.39 4.54
CA GLY A 318 15.16 13.95 5.87
C GLY A 318 15.17 12.90 6.97
N TYR A 319 14.52 11.74 6.73
CA TYR A 319 14.58 10.60 7.66
C TYR A 319 16.01 10.07 7.81
N ALA A 320 16.75 9.91 6.73
CA ALA A 320 18.14 9.46 6.76
C ALA A 320 19.04 10.41 7.58
N GLN A 321 18.87 11.74 7.44
CA GLN A 321 19.60 12.75 8.22
C GLN A 321 19.25 12.70 9.72
N LEU A 322 17.98 12.56 10.06
CA LEU A 322 17.55 12.41 11.46
C LEU A 322 18.09 11.11 12.07
N PHE A 323 18.02 10.01 11.34
CA PHE A 323 18.57 8.73 11.78
C PHE A 323 20.11 8.80 12.00
N GLN A 324 20.85 9.45 11.10
CA GLN A 324 22.27 9.72 11.26
C GLN A 324 22.56 10.46 12.58
N ASN A 325 21.74 11.47 12.93
CA ASN A 325 21.89 12.22 14.17
C ASN A 325 21.61 11.38 15.40
N PHE A 326 20.54 10.57 15.41
CA PHE A 326 20.24 9.63 16.50
C PHE A 326 21.34 8.59 16.68
N ALA A 327 21.84 8.01 15.59
CA ALA A 327 22.88 7.01 15.63
C ALA A 327 24.23 7.54 16.17
N LYS A 328 24.53 8.82 15.92
CA LYS A 328 25.72 9.50 16.45
C LYS A 328 25.75 9.51 17.97
N GLU A 329 24.59 9.61 18.65
CA GLU A 329 24.51 9.62 20.11
C GLU A 329 25.00 8.33 20.75
N ILE A 330 24.95 7.23 20.01
CA ILE A 330 25.43 5.90 20.47
C ILE A 330 26.80 5.52 19.87
N GLY A 331 27.46 6.42 19.13
CA GLY A 331 28.79 6.22 18.54
C GLY A 331 28.78 5.60 17.13
N ALA A 332 27.63 5.37 16.52
CA ALA A 332 27.57 4.94 15.12
C ALA A 332 27.74 6.15 14.19
N ARG A 333 28.79 6.11 13.35
CA ARG A 333 29.13 7.20 12.40
C ARG A 333 28.62 6.81 11.01
N ILE A 334 27.47 7.35 10.66
CA ILE A 334 26.76 7.03 9.40
C ILE A 334 27.15 8.06 8.33
N SER A 335 27.65 7.61 7.18
CA SER A 335 27.78 8.40 5.96
C SER A 335 26.53 8.19 5.09
N LEU A 336 25.99 9.28 4.51
CA LEU A 336 24.79 9.19 3.67
C LEU A 336 25.17 9.12 2.19
N ASN A 337 24.63 8.14 1.48
CA ASN A 337 24.65 8.01 0.03
C ASN A 337 23.21 8.09 -0.49
N ILE A 338 22.79 9.27 -0.98
CA ILE A 338 21.42 9.52 -1.46
C ILE A 338 21.45 9.54 -2.98
N GLU A 339 20.78 8.55 -3.58
CA GLU A 339 20.80 8.27 -5.00
C GLU A 339 19.50 8.63 -5.70
N ASP A 340 19.54 8.77 -7.01
CA ASP A 340 18.33 8.82 -7.83
C ASP A 340 17.65 7.47 -7.85
N GLN A 341 16.33 7.46 -8.03
CA GLN A 341 15.48 6.27 -7.90
C GLN A 341 15.93 5.14 -8.84
N ASP A 342 16.25 5.47 -10.09
CA ASP A 342 16.67 4.47 -11.09
C ASP A 342 17.97 3.78 -10.70
N LYS A 343 18.92 4.53 -10.13
CA LYS A 343 20.17 3.97 -9.64
C LYS A 343 19.95 3.10 -8.40
N TYR A 344 19.19 3.61 -7.44
CA TYR A 344 18.94 2.91 -6.17
C TYR A 344 18.26 1.55 -6.38
N TYR A 345 17.18 1.53 -7.16
CA TYR A 345 16.50 0.26 -7.43
C TYR A 345 17.21 -0.61 -8.46
N GLY A 346 17.94 -0.02 -9.41
CA GLY A 346 18.62 -0.76 -10.46
C GLY A 346 17.67 -1.70 -11.20
N LYS A 347 18.00 -2.98 -11.27
CA LYS A 347 17.11 -4.02 -11.82
C LYS A 347 16.19 -4.66 -10.77
N ALA A 348 16.22 -4.20 -9.53
CA ALA A 348 15.48 -4.76 -8.39
C ALA A 348 15.73 -6.27 -8.19
N VAL A 349 16.95 -6.73 -8.46
CA VAL A 349 17.42 -8.08 -8.22
C VAL A 349 18.75 -8.05 -7.46
N PHE A 350 19.01 -9.04 -6.61
CA PHE A 350 20.25 -9.16 -5.82
C PHE A 350 21.49 -9.13 -6.73
N GLY A 351 22.52 -8.39 -6.32
CA GLY A 351 23.74 -8.17 -7.09
C GLY A 351 23.64 -7.09 -8.18
N GLN A 352 22.48 -6.47 -8.36
CA GLN A 352 22.22 -5.44 -9.38
C GLN A 352 21.32 -4.30 -8.89
N SER A 353 21.26 -4.10 -7.57
CA SER A 353 20.35 -3.13 -6.92
C SER A 353 20.97 -2.63 -5.62
N ASP A 354 21.28 -1.33 -5.53
CA ASP A 354 21.79 -0.76 -4.29
C ASP A 354 20.77 -0.84 -3.14
N TRP A 355 19.47 -0.87 -3.47
CA TRP A 355 18.42 -1.18 -2.50
C TRP A 355 18.60 -2.55 -1.84
N LEU A 356 18.84 -3.61 -2.62
CA LEU A 356 18.90 -4.98 -2.13
C LEU A 356 20.29 -5.37 -1.60
N ASP A 357 21.35 -4.63 -2.00
CA ASP A 357 22.72 -5.03 -1.77
C ASP A 357 23.45 -4.16 -0.72
N SER A 358 22.91 -2.97 -0.39
CA SER A 358 23.53 -2.09 0.62
C SER A 358 23.46 -2.66 2.04
N PRO A 359 24.52 -2.55 2.84
CA PRO A 359 24.53 -3.05 4.23
C PRO A 359 23.47 -2.37 5.13
N LEU A 360 23.19 -1.10 4.87
CA LEU A 360 22.20 -0.28 5.59
C LEU A 360 21.48 0.58 4.57
N GLY A 361 20.17 0.55 4.54
CA GLY A 361 19.40 1.35 3.58
C GLY A 361 18.00 1.68 4.04
N ILE A 362 17.38 2.66 3.37
CA ILE A 362 15.98 3.02 3.58
C ILE A 362 15.28 2.96 2.22
N THR A 363 14.13 2.27 2.18
CA THR A 363 13.26 2.22 1.00
C THR A 363 11.82 2.54 1.38
N ASP A 364 10.99 2.88 0.39
CA ASP A 364 9.57 3.12 0.58
C ASP A 364 8.73 1.92 0.16
N TYR A 365 7.59 1.79 0.82
CA TYR A 365 6.53 0.85 0.44
C TYR A 365 5.20 1.60 0.41
N ALA A 366 4.46 1.42 -0.69
CA ALA A 366 3.14 2.01 -0.87
C ALA A 366 2.10 1.34 0.04
N HIS A 367 0.98 2.03 0.26
CA HIS A 367 -0.15 1.53 1.03
C HIS A 367 -0.66 0.17 0.53
N ARG A 368 -1.04 -0.69 1.47
CA ARG A 368 -1.79 -1.94 1.25
C ARG A 368 -2.81 -2.11 2.37
N SER A 369 -3.97 -2.66 2.06
CA SER A 369 -5.02 -2.87 3.07
C SER A 369 -4.76 -4.08 3.97
N VAL A 370 -3.80 -4.94 3.60
CA VAL A 370 -3.33 -6.07 4.42
C VAL A 370 -1.80 -6.15 4.39
N PRO A 371 -1.15 -6.64 5.45
CA PRO A 371 0.32 -6.67 5.54
C PRO A 371 0.99 -7.79 4.72
N ASN A 372 0.24 -8.62 4.03
CA ASN A 372 0.72 -9.87 3.41
C ASN A 372 1.98 -9.69 2.55
N VAL A 373 2.00 -8.65 1.68
CA VAL A 373 3.16 -8.35 0.84
C VAL A 373 4.36 -7.94 1.68
N PHE A 374 4.15 -7.13 2.71
CA PHE A 374 5.20 -6.64 3.61
C PHE A 374 5.78 -7.72 4.50
N LEU A 375 4.98 -8.72 4.85
CA LEU A 375 5.46 -9.88 5.60
C LEU A 375 6.27 -10.82 4.72
N LYS A 376 5.82 -11.04 3.48
CA LYS A 376 6.36 -12.07 2.59
C LYS A 376 7.57 -11.57 1.80
N SER A 377 7.40 -10.55 0.97
CA SER A 377 8.44 -10.18 -0.01
C SER A 377 9.72 -9.63 0.60
N PRO A 378 9.72 -8.72 1.61
CA PRO A 378 10.93 -8.16 2.18
C PRO A 378 11.50 -8.90 3.39
N LEU A 379 10.81 -9.92 3.94
CA LEU A 379 11.21 -10.46 5.24
C LEU A 379 11.32 -12.00 5.33
N VAL A 380 10.62 -12.79 4.47
CA VAL A 380 10.85 -14.24 4.46
C VAL A 380 12.22 -14.57 3.89
N SER A 381 12.77 -15.71 4.28
CA SER A 381 14.15 -16.12 4.00
C SER A 381 14.54 -16.02 2.52
N ASP A 382 13.63 -16.34 1.60
CA ASP A 382 13.85 -16.28 0.14
C ASP A 382 13.03 -15.16 -0.53
N GLY A 383 12.63 -14.15 0.24
CA GLY A 383 11.84 -13.02 -0.25
C GLY A 383 12.60 -12.21 -1.30
N PRO A 384 11.98 -11.89 -2.44
CA PRO A 384 12.65 -11.19 -3.54
C PRO A 384 13.07 -9.75 -3.20
N TRP A 385 12.54 -9.19 -2.13
CA TRP A 385 12.82 -7.83 -1.63
C TRP A 385 13.50 -7.84 -0.26
N ASN A 386 14.04 -8.98 0.16
CA ASN A 386 14.67 -9.15 1.48
C ASN A 386 16.05 -8.46 1.55
N ALA A 387 16.06 -7.13 1.48
CA ALA A 387 17.26 -6.30 1.55
C ALA A 387 18.06 -6.48 2.87
N ALA A 388 17.39 -6.92 3.93
CA ALA A 388 18.04 -7.27 5.19
C ALA A 388 18.78 -8.60 5.12
N HIS A 389 18.60 -9.42 4.07
CA HIS A 389 19.10 -10.80 3.97
C HIS A 389 18.78 -11.62 5.24
N PHE A 390 17.65 -11.30 5.86
CA PHE A 390 17.18 -11.97 7.06
C PHE A 390 16.73 -13.39 6.75
N LYS A 391 17.21 -14.36 7.51
CA LYS A 391 16.85 -15.75 7.35
C LYS A 391 16.39 -16.32 8.69
N SER A 392 15.12 -16.68 8.78
CA SER A 392 14.52 -17.23 9.99
C SER A 392 13.40 -18.23 9.65
N PRO A 393 13.65 -19.54 9.74
CA PRO A 393 12.60 -20.55 9.54
C PRO A 393 11.42 -20.36 10.51
N ALA A 394 11.67 -19.83 11.71
CA ALA A 394 10.61 -19.50 12.66
C ALA A 394 9.70 -18.40 12.15
N TYR A 395 10.29 -17.30 11.62
CA TYR A 395 9.54 -16.23 10.98
C TYR A 395 8.73 -16.74 9.79
N ASP A 396 9.34 -17.51 8.89
CA ASP A 396 8.68 -18.05 7.69
C ASP A 396 7.45 -18.91 8.06
N GLY A 397 7.57 -19.71 9.12
CA GLY A 397 6.47 -20.51 9.66
C GLY A 397 5.35 -19.65 10.25
N MET A 398 5.69 -18.58 10.99
CA MET A 398 4.72 -17.63 11.55
C MET A 398 3.97 -16.88 10.45
N VAL A 399 4.66 -16.42 9.40
CA VAL A 399 4.03 -15.78 8.23
C VAL A 399 3.08 -16.73 7.53
N THR A 400 3.48 -17.99 7.34
CA THR A 400 2.60 -19.01 6.76
C THR A 400 1.33 -19.20 7.59
N SER A 401 1.44 -19.23 8.92
CA SER A 401 0.30 -19.34 9.83
C SER A 401 -0.61 -18.11 9.76
N TYR A 402 -0.03 -16.90 9.71
CA TYR A 402 -0.77 -15.66 9.55
C TYR A 402 -1.60 -15.64 8.25
N LEU A 403 -0.99 -16.03 7.13
CA LEU A 403 -1.63 -16.02 5.81
C LEU A 403 -2.81 -17.00 5.73
N LYS A 404 -2.75 -18.11 6.45
CA LYS A 404 -3.83 -19.12 6.51
C LYS A 404 -4.97 -18.76 7.45
N ALA A 405 -4.76 -17.83 8.39
CA ALA A 405 -5.76 -17.46 9.38
C ALA A 405 -6.97 -16.78 8.70
N LEU A 406 -8.18 -17.33 8.93
CA LEU A 406 -9.41 -16.94 8.22
C LEU A 406 -10.16 -15.78 8.92
N ASP A 407 -9.89 -15.54 10.19
CA ASP A 407 -10.51 -14.46 10.96
C ASP A 407 -9.49 -13.54 11.59
N VAL A 408 -9.92 -12.31 11.88
CA VAL A 408 -9.04 -11.25 12.44
C VAL A 408 -8.46 -11.61 13.81
N GLY A 409 -9.17 -12.41 14.61
CA GLY A 409 -8.68 -12.86 15.92
C GLY A 409 -7.48 -13.79 15.78
N ALA A 410 -7.59 -14.80 14.92
CA ALA A 410 -6.49 -15.72 14.59
C ALA A 410 -5.32 -14.98 13.91
N GLN A 411 -5.62 -14.06 12.98
CA GLN A 411 -4.60 -13.20 12.36
C GLN A 411 -3.87 -12.36 13.42
N ARG A 412 -4.60 -11.76 14.39
CA ARG A 412 -3.99 -10.93 15.45
C ARG A 412 -3.10 -11.75 16.38
N ALA A 413 -3.49 -12.98 16.71
CA ALA A 413 -2.65 -13.87 17.49
C ALA A 413 -1.32 -14.18 16.79
N ALA A 414 -1.38 -14.55 15.51
CA ALA A 414 -0.19 -14.79 14.69
C ALA A 414 0.64 -13.50 14.50
N ALA A 415 -0.01 -12.35 14.32
CA ALA A 415 0.65 -11.05 14.24
C ALA A 415 1.42 -10.69 15.51
N SER A 416 0.87 -11.00 16.70
CA SER A 416 1.55 -10.80 17.99
C SER A 416 2.90 -11.49 18.04
N ASP A 417 2.95 -12.75 17.62
CA ASP A 417 4.19 -13.54 17.63
C ASP A 417 5.21 -13.00 16.63
N ILE A 418 4.76 -12.62 15.42
CA ILE A 418 5.62 -11.99 14.41
C ILE A 418 6.17 -10.65 14.91
N GLN A 419 5.33 -9.79 15.50
CA GLN A 419 5.75 -8.49 16.05
C GLN A 419 6.82 -8.67 17.14
N LYS A 420 6.64 -9.62 18.06
CA LYS A 420 7.62 -9.92 19.11
C LYS A 420 8.94 -10.44 18.55
N LEU A 421 8.88 -11.34 17.57
CA LEU A 421 10.08 -11.88 16.93
C LEU A 421 10.84 -10.76 16.20
N LEU A 422 10.16 -9.90 15.45
CA LEU A 422 10.81 -8.78 14.75
C LEU A 422 11.40 -7.74 15.70
N LEU A 423 10.76 -7.48 16.84
CA LEU A 423 11.34 -6.65 17.90
C LEU A 423 12.62 -7.26 18.48
N ASP A 424 12.71 -8.59 18.64
CA ASP A 424 13.90 -9.26 19.14
C ASP A 424 15.01 -9.33 18.07
N GLU A 425 14.70 -9.82 16.88
CA GLU A 425 15.69 -9.99 15.81
C GLU A 425 16.11 -8.67 15.15
N THR A 426 15.21 -7.72 15.05
CA THR A 426 15.40 -6.36 14.51
C THR A 426 16.15 -6.33 13.15
N PRO A 427 15.74 -7.09 12.13
CA PRO A 427 16.37 -7.01 10.81
C PRO A 427 16.03 -5.71 10.08
N VAL A 428 14.92 -5.10 10.47
CA VAL A 428 14.35 -3.88 9.89
C VAL A 428 13.82 -2.96 10.99
N ILE A 429 13.74 -1.67 10.67
CA ILE A 429 13.16 -0.66 11.55
C ILE A 429 12.01 0.02 10.80
N PHE A 430 10.84 0.05 11.42
CA PHE A 430 9.67 0.80 11.00
C PHE A 430 9.45 1.92 11.99
N SER A 431 9.93 3.12 11.66
CA SER A 431 9.84 4.25 12.59
C SER A 431 8.47 4.92 12.56
N TYR A 432 7.84 4.98 11.39
CA TYR A 432 6.53 5.64 11.20
C TYR A 432 5.81 5.15 9.94
N PHE A 433 4.50 5.40 9.92
CA PHE A 433 3.59 5.17 8.81
C PHE A 433 2.96 6.53 8.45
N PRO A 434 3.39 7.20 7.36
CA PRO A 434 2.88 8.52 7.01
C PRO A 434 1.42 8.45 6.54
N ASP A 435 0.63 9.45 6.94
CA ASP A 435 -0.71 9.62 6.41
C ASP A 435 -0.65 9.97 4.91
N LEU A 436 -1.65 9.54 4.15
CA LEU A 436 -1.91 10.07 2.83
C LEU A 436 -2.61 11.43 2.99
N LEU A 437 -2.08 12.45 2.35
CA LEU A 437 -2.58 13.82 2.45
C LEU A 437 -3.34 14.18 1.18
N VAL A 438 -4.65 14.35 1.29
CA VAL A 438 -5.55 14.68 0.17
C VAL A 438 -6.05 16.12 0.36
N PRO A 439 -5.47 17.11 -0.33
CA PRO A 439 -5.94 18.48 -0.27
C PRO A 439 -7.23 18.67 -1.06
N VAL A 440 -8.20 19.30 -0.42
CA VAL A 440 -9.48 19.66 -1.03
C VAL A 440 -9.82 21.12 -0.72
N ARG A 441 -10.57 21.78 -1.60
CA ARG A 441 -11.14 23.10 -1.28
C ARG A 441 -12.17 22.98 -0.17
N LYS A 442 -12.33 24.03 0.64
CA LYS A 442 -13.25 24.01 1.81
C LYS A 442 -14.72 23.78 1.47
N ASN A 443 -15.12 24.08 0.24
CA ASN A 443 -16.48 23.83 -0.25
C ASN A 443 -16.73 22.38 -0.70
N VAL A 444 -15.70 21.53 -0.68
CA VAL A 444 -15.81 20.08 -1.01
C VAL A 444 -16.28 19.31 0.22
N SER A 445 -17.31 18.49 0.06
CA SER A 445 -17.79 17.55 1.08
C SER A 445 -18.08 16.17 0.48
N GLY A 446 -18.23 15.14 1.32
CA GLY A 446 -18.61 13.79 0.90
C GLY A 446 -17.48 12.93 0.33
N LEU A 447 -16.22 13.38 0.29
CA LEU A 447 -15.10 12.56 -0.13
C LEU A 447 -14.73 11.55 0.97
N PRO A 448 -14.84 10.23 0.72
CA PRO A 448 -14.47 9.23 1.72
C PRO A 448 -12.93 9.16 1.88
N PRO A 449 -12.42 9.07 3.13
CA PRO A 449 -10.98 9.01 3.40
C PRO A 449 -10.45 7.57 3.19
N ILE A 450 -10.38 7.13 1.93
CA ILE A 450 -9.90 5.80 1.54
C ILE A 450 -8.50 5.93 0.92
N ALA A 451 -7.53 5.21 1.44
CA ALA A 451 -6.14 5.30 0.97
C ALA A 451 -5.92 4.62 -0.40
N ALA A 452 -6.81 3.74 -0.81
CA ALA A 452 -6.68 3.02 -2.09
C ALA A 452 -6.98 3.91 -3.32
N GLY A 453 -7.76 5.01 -3.16
CA GLY A 453 -8.06 5.92 -4.27
C GLY A 453 -9.26 6.82 -3.99
N LEU A 454 -9.59 7.67 -4.96
CA LEU A 454 -10.70 8.61 -4.88
C LEU A 454 -11.99 7.99 -5.42
N LEU A 455 -13.02 7.92 -4.59
CA LEU A 455 -14.39 7.59 -4.98
C LEU A 455 -15.21 8.89 -4.94
N LEU A 456 -15.62 9.39 -6.11
CA LEU A 456 -16.16 10.75 -6.25
C LEU A 456 -17.68 10.80 -6.37
N ASP A 457 -18.36 9.67 -6.31
CA ASP A 457 -19.81 9.56 -6.48
C ASP A 457 -20.62 10.28 -5.39
N ARG A 458 -20.06 10.46 -4.20
CA ARG A 458 -20.72 11.14 -3.07
C ARG A 458 -20.21 12.55 -2.81
N VAL A 459 -19.31 13.07 -3.63
CA VAL A 459 -18.75 14.42 -3.49
C VAL A 459 -19.79 15.47 -3.89
N SER A 460 -19.85 16.57 -3.13
CA SER A 460 -20.63 17.75 -3.47
C SER A 460 -19.85 19.04 -3.20
N LEU A 461 -20.19 20.10 -3.94
CA LEU A 461 -19.65 21.45 -3.77
C LEU A 461 -20.74 22.34 -3.16
N SER A 462 -20.41 23.05 -2.07
CA SER A 462 -21.33 23.98 -1.38
C SER A 462 -20.96 25.43 -1.64
#